data_872cab738cf22cc3cd53651f1db459a1
#
_entry.id   872cab738cf22cc3cd53651f1db459a1
#
_cell.length_a   1.000
_cell.length_b   1.000
_cell.length_c   1.000
_cell.angle_alpha   90.00
_cell.angle_beta   90.00
_cell.angle_gamma   90.00
#
_symmetry.space_group_name_H-M   'P 1'
#
loop_
_entity.id
_entity.type
_entity.pdbx_description
1 polymer ?
#
loop_
_entity_poly.entity_id
_entity_poly.type
_entity_poly.pdbx_seq_one_letter_code
_entity_poly.pdbx_strand_id
1 'polypeptide(L)'
;ARYDGIRYGVREEGGNLDDIYLNSRTSGFGDEVTRRILIGTYVLSAGYYDAYYVKAQKVRRLIKQDFDTVFSTVDALLTPATPSAAFAVGRTIDDPVVNYLNDVFTVPANLAGLPGISVPAGLNADGLPLGLQVLGKPYDEASLYRVAGVLEQAADFRAKPNRRAGVAK
;
A
#
# COMPACT_ATOMS: atom_id res chain seq x y z
N ALA A 1 -2.33 2.74 -13.63
CA ALA A 1 -3.60 2.12 -13.88
C ALA A 1 -3.64 1.52 -15.28
N ARG A 2 -3.86 0.22 -15.38
CA ARG A 2 -3.89 -0.50 -16.66
C ARG A 2 -5.30 -0.95 -17.04
N TYR A 3 -6.27 -0.64 -16.20
CA TYR A 3 -7.68 -0.87 -16.47
C TYR A 3 -8.26 0.33 -17.19
N ASP A 4 -8.92 0.07 -18.30
CA ASP A 4 -9.65 1.10 -19.05
C ASP A 4 -11.02 1.42 -18.45
N GLY A 5 -11.51 0.55 -17.55
CA GLY A 5 -12.84 0.67 -16.94
C GLY A 5 -13.97 0.15 -17.81
N ILE A 6 -13.67 -0.41 -18.99
CA ILE A 6 -14.67 -0.85 -19.96
C ILE A 6 -14.74 -2.37 -20.05
N ARG A 7 -13.59 -3.04 -20.09
CA ARG A 7 -13.52 -4.50 -20.27
C ARG A 7 -13.85 -5.25 -19.00
N TYR A 8 -13.49 -4.67 -17.84
CA TYR A 8 -13.72 -5.25 -16.52
C TYR A 8 -14.39 -4.22 -15.63
N GLY A 9 -15.30 -4.66 -14.78
CA GLY A 9 -16.09 -3.81 -13.90
C GLY A 9 -17.45 -3.46 -14.50
N VAL A 10 -18.03 -2.39 -14.01
CA VAL A 10 -19.32 -1.89 -14.49
C VAL A 10 -19.10 -1.11 -15.78
N ARG A 11 -19.75 -1.58 -16.85
CA ARG A 11 -19.77 -0.89 -18.15
C ARG A 11 -21.11 -0.20 -18.31
N GLU A 12 -21.08 1.11 -18.49
CA GLU A 12 -22.25 1.93 -18.78
C GLU A 12 -22.48 2.04 -20.30
N GLU A 13 -23.72 2.17 -20.70
CA GLU A 13 -24.09 2.35 -22.08
C GLU A 13 -23.86 3.80 -22.54
N GLY A 14 -23.69 3.98 -23.85
CA GLY A 14 -23.52 5.28 -24.49
C GLY A 14 -23.94 5.29 -25.93
N GLY A 15 -24.22 6.45 -26.50
CA GLY A 15 -24.63 6.62 -27.90
C GLY A 15 -23.47 6.37 -28.89
N ASN A 16 -22.23 6.47 -28.41
CA ASN A 16 -21.01 6.21 -29.16
C ASN A 16 -19.91 5.71 -28.21
N LEU A 17 -18.71 5.44 -28.75
CA LEU A 17 -17.61 4.89 -27.97
C LEU A 17 -17.13 5.86 -26.88
N ASP A 18 -17.06 7.14 -27.17
CA ASP A 18 -16.61 8.17 -26.23
C ASP A 18 -17.58 8.30 -25.04
N ASP A 19 -18.88 8.23 -25.30
CA ASP A 19 -19.91 8.23 -24.25
C ASP A 19 -19.79 7.00 -23.34
N ILE A 20 -19.54 5.81 -23.90
CA ILE A 20 -19.32 4.59 -23.13
C ILE A 20 -18.12 4.76 -22.18
N TYR A 21 -17.01 5.30 -22.68
CA TYR A 21 -15.83 5.58 -21.85
C TYR A 21 -16.12 6.64 -20.77
N LEU A 22 -16.75 7.73 -21.14
CA LEU A 22 -17.08 8.81 -20.22
C LEU A 22 -17.99 8.31 -19.09
N ASN A 23 -19.12 7.70 -19.47
CA ASN A 23 -20.12 7.22 -18.50
C ASN A 23 -19.54 6.15 -17.57
N SER A 24 -18.86 5.14 -18.13
CA SER A 24 -18.30 4.03 -17.34
C SER A 24 -17.23 4.51 -16.36
N ARG A 25 -16.37 5.45 -16.75
CA ARG A 25 -15.33 6.00 -15.88
C ARG A 25 -15.88 6.96 -14.84
N THR A 26 -16.90 7.75 -15.20
CA THR A 26 -17.54 8.66 -14.26
C THR A 26 -18.29 7.91 -13.17
N SER A 27 -18.99 6.82 -13.52
CA SER A 27 -19.71 6.01 -12.53
C SER A 27 -18.80 5.07 -11.75
N GLY A 28 -17.73 4.57 -12.39
CA GLY A 28 -16.88 3.49 -11.82
C GLY A 28 -15.64 3.96 -11.07
N PHE A 29 -15.14 5.19 -11.29
CA PHE A 29 -13.93 5.69 -10.66
C PHE A 29 -14.23 6.69 -9.56
N GLY A 30 -13.87 6.35 -8.33
CA GLY A 30 -13.90 7.29 -7.21
C GLY A 30 -12.79 8.35 -7.32
N ASP A 31 -12.90 9.39 -6.49
CA ASP A 31 -12.05 10.59 -6.54
C ASP A 31 -10.55 10.28 -6.44
N GLU A 32 -10.16 9.36 -5.58
CA GLU A 32 -8.73 9.00 -5.41
C GLU A 32 -8.18 8.28 -6.64
N VAL A 33 -8.95 7.37 -7.25
CA VAL A 33 -8.55 6.68 -8.48
C VAL A 33 -8.40 7.69 -9.62
N THR A 34 -9.35 8.59 -9.77
CA THR A 34 -9.34 9.67 -10.76
C THR A 34 -8.11 10.56 -10.57
N ARG A 35 -7.82 10.98 -9.33
CA ARG A 35 -6.64 11.79 -8.98
C ARG A 35 -5.36 11.09 -9.40
N ARG A 36 -5.19 9.80 -9.08
CA ARG A 36 -4.00 9.02 -9.45
C ARG A 36 -3.82 8.84 -10.95
N ILE A 37 -4.91 8.66 -11.68
CA ILE A 37 -4.88 8.58 -13.16
C ILE A 37 -4.42 9.92 -13.74
N LEU A 38 -4.96 11.05 -13.27
CA LEU A 38 -4.58 12.39 -13.72
C LEU A 38 -3.11 12.69 -13.42
N ILE A 39 -2.64 12.39 -12.20
CA ILE A 39 -1.23 12.56 -11.83
C ILE A 39 -0.34 11.70 -12.73
N GLY A 40 -0.69 10.43 -12.95
CA GLY A 40 0.07 9.53 -13.80
C GLY A 40 0.16 10.03 -15.25
N THR A 41 -0.93 10.53 -15.79
CA THR A 41 -0.96 11.12 -17.14
C THR A 41 -0.09 12.38 -17.23
N TYR A 42 -0.18 13.24 -16.21
CA TYR A 42 0.62 14.47 -16.15
C TYR A 42 2.12 14.20 -16.12
N VAL A 43 2.59 13.31 -15.22
CA VAL A 43 4.02 13.03 -15.09
C VAL A 43 4.63 12.29 -16.29
N LEU A 44 3.79 11.67 -17.12
CA LEU A 44 4.23 11.00 -18.35
C LEU A 44 4.06 11.87 -19.59
N SER A 45 3.49 13.07 -19.47
CA SER A 45 3.29 13.98 -20.60
C SER A 45 4.60 14.64 -21.06
N ALA A 46 4.60 15.13 -22.29
CA ALA A 46 5.73 15.82 -22.87
C ALA A 46 6.20 17.01 -22.01
N GLY A 47 7.50 17.13 -21.81
CA GLY A 47 8.13 18.16 -20.98
C GLY A 47 8.21 17.83 -19.48
N TYR A 48 7.44 16.86 -18.97
CA TYR A 48 7.45 16.46 -17.57
C TYR A 48 8.06 15.08 -17.33
N TYR A 49 8.18 14.26 -18.37
CA TYR A 49 8.70 12.91 -18.29
C TYR A 49 10.09 12.85 -17.63
N ASP A 50 11.05 13.64 -18.11
CA ASP A 50 12.40 13.64 -17.56
C ASP A 50 12.47 14.24 -16.17
N ALA A 51 11.73 15.31 -15.93
CA ALA A 51 11.74 16.04 -14.67
C ALA A 51 11.11 15.24 -13.51
N TYR A 52 10.09 14.44 -13.79
CA TYR A 52 9.36 13.70 -12.77
C TYR A 52 9.58 12.19 -12.87
N TYR A 53 9.25 11.57 -14.01
CA TYR A 53 9.30 10.11 -14.12
C TYR A 53 10.73 9.58 -14.06
N VAL A 54 11.65 10.13 -14.87
CA VAL A 54 13.06 9.69 -14.86
C VAL A 54 13.73 9.99 -13.52
N LYS A 55 13.43 11.14 -12.92
CA LYS A 55 13.91 11.47 -11.57
C LYS A 55 13.41 10.47 -10.53
N ALA A 56 12.12 10.13 -10.57
CA ALA A 56 11.54 9.13 -9.68
C ALA A 56 12.21 7.75 -9.83
N GLN A 57 12.51 7.32 -11.06
CA GLN A 57 13.24 6.07 -11.29
C GLN A 57 14.65 6.08 -10.70
N LYS A 58 15.36 7.23 -10.78
CA LYS A 58 16.67 7.39 -10.16
C LYS A 58 16.58 7.29 -8.63
N VAL A 59 15.61 7.96 -8.02
CA VAL A 59 15.37 7.91 -6.56
C VAL A 59 14.98 6.49 -6.13
N ARG A 60 14.11 5.82 -6.88
CA ARG A 60 13.75 4.41 -6.64
C ARG A 60 15.00 3.50 -6.62
N ARG A 61 15.95 3.73 -7.53
CA ARG A 61 17.21 2.97 -7.54
C ARG A 61 18.05 3.21 -6.28
N LEU A 62 18.11 4.45 -5.79
CA LEU A 62 18.81 4.77 -4.55
C LEU A 62 18.18 4.05 -3.36
N ILE A 63 16.84 4.10 -3.24
CA ILE A 63 16.11 3.37 -2.20
C ILE A 63 16.45 1.87 -2.24
N LYS A 64 16.46 1.27 -3.45
CA LYS A 64 16.85 -0.14 -3.58
C LYS A 64 18.28 -0.39 -3.13
N GLN A 65 19.22 0.47 -3.49
CA GLN A 65 20.63 0.33 -3.10
C GLN A 65 20.84 0.39 -1.58
N ASP A 66 20.08 1.23 -0.86
CA ASP A 66 20.11 1.29 0.60
C ASP A 66 19.72 -0.07 1.21
N PHE A 67 18.64 -0.68 0.72
CA PHE A 67 18.25 -2.02 1.15
C PHE A 67 19.27 -3.09 0.76
N ASP A 68 19.81 -3.08 -0.45
CA ASP A 68 20.83 -4.04 -0.89
C ASP A 68 22.07 -3.96 0.01
N THR A 69 22.47 -2.74 0.43
CA THR A 69 23.58 -2.52 1.36
C THR A 69 23.29 -3.14 2.73
N VAL A 70 22.11 -2.89 3.30
CA VAL A 70 21.74 -3.44 4.61
C VAL A 70 21.63 -4.96 4.55
N PHE A 71 21.01 -5.53 3.52
CA PHE A 71 20.89 -6.97 3.35
C PHE A 71 22.20 -7.71 3.06
N SER A 72 23.31 -6.98 2.85
CA SER A 72 24.63 -7.61 2.84
C SER A 72 25.11 -8.03 4.24
N THR A 73 24.50 -7.47 5.30
CA THR A 73 24.90 -7.68 6.71
C THR A 73 23.82 -8.34 7.56
N VAL A 74 22.57 -8.35 7.10
CA VAL A 74 21.42 -8.93 7.82
C VAL A 74 20.59 -9.84 6.91
N ASP A 75 19.81 -10.74 7.48
CA ASP A 75 18.96 -11.66 6.74
C ASP A 75 17.51 -11.20 6.66
N ALA A 76 17.08 -10.38 7.60
CA ALA A 76 15.74 -9.78 7.63
C ALA A 76 15.76 -8.41 8.30
N LEU A 77 14.79 -7.56 7.93
CA LEU A 77 14.56 -6.26 8.58
C LEU A 77 13.19 -6.28 9.26
N LEU A 78 13.15 -5.70 10.46
CA LEU A 78 11.92 -5.54 11.22
C LEU A 78 11.56 -4.06 11.30
N THR A 79 10.30 -3.74 10.99
CA THR A 79 9.75 -2.38 11.08
C THR A 79 8.32 -2.44 11.61
N PRO A 80 7.77 -1.34 12.14
CA PRO A 80 6.32 -1.25 12.29
C PRO A 80 5.64 -1.48 10.93
N ALA A 81 4.47 -2.11 10.92
CA ALA A 81 3.69 -2.26 9.68
C ALA A 81 3.06 -0.93 9.25
N THR A 82 2.63 -0.13 10.24
CA THR A 82 2.02 1.21 10.06
C THR A 82 2.49 2.13 11.19
N PRO A 83 2.48 3.48 10.99
CA PRO A 83 2.87 4.44 12.02
C PRO A 83 1.97 4.44 13.27
N SER A 84 0.73 4.01 13.12
CA SER A 84 -0.26 3.99 14.20
C SER A 84 -1.18 2.78 14.07
N ALA A 85 -1.98 2.53 15.12
CA ALA A 85 -3.12 1.63 15.03
C ALA A 85 -4.22 2.21 14.10
N ALA A 86 -5.25 1.39 13.80
CA ALA A 86 -6.36 1.81 12.96
C ALA A 86 -7.02 3.09 13.49
N PHE A 87 -7.36 3.99 12.61
CA PHE A 87 -8.13 5.19 12.91
C PHE A 87 -9.64 4.89 12.96
N ALA A 88 -10.43 5.81 13.55
CA ALA A 88 -11.88 5.64 13.69
C ALA A 88 -12.57 5.60 12.32
N VAL A 89 -13.61 4.77 12.21
CA VAL A 89 -14.46 4.71 11.01
C VAL A 89 -15.09 6.07 10.76
N GLY A 90 -15.07 6.52 9.51
CA GLY A 90 -15.61 7.83 9.11
C GLY A 90 -14.70 9.03 9.39
N ARG A 91 -13.48 8.80 9.91
CA ARG A 91 -12.48 9.87 10.00
C ARG A 91 -12.13 10.36 8.60
N THR A 92 -12.43 11.60 8.31
CA THR A 92 -11.92 12.32 7.14
C THR A 92 -10.56 12.91 7.48
N ILE A 93 -9.60 12.77 6.58
CA ILE A 93 -8.30 13.44 6.63
C ILE A 93 -8.28 14.37 5.43
N ASP A 94 -8.35 15.65 5.69
CA ASP A 94 -8.45 16.68 4.64
C ASP A 94 -7.16 16.82 3.84
N ASP A 95 -6.01 16.49 4.46
CA ASP A 95 -4.72 16.50 3.80
C ASP A 95 -4.37 15.10 3.27
N PRO A 96 -4.33 14.91 1.92
CA PRO A 96 -3.92 13.65 1.31
C PRO A 96 -2.52 13.18 1.72
N VAL A 97 -1.60 14.10 2.03
CA VAL A 97 -0.22 13.76 2.44
C VAL A 97 -0.23 13.02 3.76
N VAL A 98 -1.09 13.42 4.71
CA VAL A 98 -1.24 12.73 6.00
C VAL A 98 -1.74 11.30 5.81
N ASN A 99 -2.63 11.08 4.83
CA ASN A 99 -3.06 9.72 4.47
C ASN A 99 -1.92 8.89 3.90
N TYR A 100 -1.10 9.47 3.03
CA TYR A 100 0.04 8.77 2.42
C TYR A 100 1.13 8.41 3.44
N LEU A 101 1.25 9.15 4.54
CA LEU A 101 2.18 8.81 5.62
C LEU A 101 1.85 7.49 6.32
N ASN A 102 0.61 6.99 6.21
CA ASN A 102 0.28 5.64 6.71
C ASN A 102 1.05 4.53 6.00
N ASP A 103 1.50 4.78 4.77
CA ASP A 103 2.23 3.82 3.95
C ASP A 103 3.76 3.98 4.02
N VAL A 104 4.27 4.83 4.94
CA VAL A 104 5.71 5.18 5.01
C VAL A 104 6.62 3.97 5.19
N PHE A 105 6.16 2.90 5.83
CA PHE A 105 6.93 1.68 6.02
C PHE A 105 6.74 0.64 4.92
N THR A 106 5.64 0.69 4.17
CA THR A 106 5.29 -0.30 3.15
C THR A 106 5.71 0.11 1.74
N VAL A 107 5.59 1.40 1.41
CA VAL A 107 5.95 1.92 0.08
C VAL A 107 7.43 1.69 -0.27
N PRO A 108 8.42 1.92 0.61
CA PRO A 108 9.82 1.66 0.30
C PRO A 108 10.10 0.20 -0.08
N ALA A 109 9.47 -0.77 0.59
CA ALA A 109 9.58 -2.19 0.26
C ALA A 109 9.06 -2.49 -1.15
N ASN A 110 7.89 -1.90 -1.52
CA ASN A 110 7.33 -2.01 -2.87
C ASN A 110 8.24 -1.37 -3.93
N LEU A 111 8.81 -0.20 -3.65
CA LEU A 111 9.73 0.49 -4.56
C LEU A 111 11.03 -0.30 -4.77
N ALA A 112 11.54 -0.94 -3.72
CA ALA A 112 12.75 -1.75 -3.77
C ALA A 112 12.51 -3.17 -4.33
N GLY A 113 11.26 -3.62 -4.44
CA GLY A 113 10.90 -4.97 -4.91
C GLY A 113 11.26 -6.06 -3.92
N LEU A 114 11.00 -5.81 -2.63
CA LEU A 114 11.29 -6.72 -1.54
C LEU A 114 10.04 -7.51 -1.14
N PRO A 115 10.17 -8.78 -0.78
CA PRO A 115 9.10 -9.51 -0.12
C PRO A 115 8.90 -9.01 1.31
N GLY A 116 7.65 -8.90 1.74
CA GLY A 116 7.31 -8.46 3.08
C GLY A 116 6.10 -9.20 3.63
N ILE A 117 6.08 -9.41 4.93
CA ILE A 117 4.97 -10.00 5.67
C ILE A 117 4.71 -9.19 6.93
N SER A 118 3.45 -9.04 7.31
CA SER A 118 3.07 -8.47 8.59
C SER A 118 2.58 -9.56 9.54
N VAL A 119 3.10 -9.55 10.77
CA VAL A 119 2.66 -10.44 11.84
C VAL A 119 2.08 -9.62 12.99
N PRO A 120 1.10 -10.16 13.75
CA PRO A 120 0.59 -9.48 14.93
C PRO A 120 1.70 -9.28 15.97
N ALA A 121 1.81 -8.08 16.55
CA ALA A 121 2.84 -7.75 17.53
C ALA A 121 2.26 -7.44 18.94
N GLY A 122 0.95 -7.23 19.03
CA GLY A 122 0.29 -6.88 20.29
C GLY A 122 -0.87 -5.92 20.07
N LEU A 123 -1.29 -5.31 21.18
CA LEU A 123 -2.34 -4.30 21.20
C LEU A 123 -1.77 -2.96 21.71
N ASN A 124 -2.32 -1.85 21.23
CA ASN A 124 -2.08 -0.54 21.83
C ASN A 124 -2.91 -0.36 23.12
N ALA A 125 -2.79 0.80 23.77
CA ALA A 125 -3.52 1.12 24.98
C ALA A 125 -5.06 1.09 24.83
N ASP A 126 -5.57 1.31 23.60
CA ASP A 126 -6.99 1.29 23.27
C ASP A 126 -7.48 -0.11 22.89
N GLY A 127 -6.63 -1.13 22.95
CA GLY A 127 -6.96 -2.50 22.56
C GLY A 127 -7.00 -2.75 21.06
N LEU A 128 -6.43 -1.87 20.25
CA LEU A 128 -6.32 -2.04 18.80
C LEU A 128 -5.04 -2.81 18.41
N PRO A 129 -5.10 -3.72 17.43
CA PRO A 129 -3.95 -4.52 17.05
C PRO A 129 -2.85 -3.69 16.37
N LEU A 130 -1.62 -4.05 16.67
CA LEU A 130 -0.41 -3.51 16.05
C LEU A 130 0.26 -4.62 15.22
N GLY A 131 0.79 -4.25 14.06
CA GLY A 131 1.53 -5.14 13.18
C GLY A 131 3.04 -4.86 13.20
N LEU A 132 3.82 -5.94 13.18
CA LEU A 132 5.25 -5.90 12.91
C LEU A 132 5.49 -6.36 11.48
N GLN A 133 6.15 -5.56 10.67
CA GLN A 133 6.53 -5.91 9.30
C GLN A 133 7.91 -6.57 9.30
N VAL A 134 8.03 -7.67 8.61
CA VAL A 134 9.30 -8.33 8.30
C VAL A 134 9.55 -8.18 6.81
N LEU A 135 10.73 -7.68 6.45
CA LEU A 135 11.18 -7.59 5.06
C LEU A 135 12.33 -8.59 4.84
N GLY A 136 12.30 -9.27 3.70
CA GLY A 136 13.33 -10.25 3.29
C GLY A 136 14.12 -9.80 2.07
N LYS A 137 15.18 -10.55 1.76
CA LYS A 137 15.94 -10.39 0.52
C LYS A 137 15.05 -10.70 -0.69
N PRO A 138 15.29 -10.10 -1.87
CA PRO A 138 14.52 -10.42 -3.07
C PRO A 138 14.50 -11.93 -3.34
N TYR A 139 13.31 -12.47 -3.61
CA TYR A 139 13.06 -13.90 -3.92
C TYR A 139 13.38 -14.88 -2.78
N ASP A 140 13.55 -14.41 -1.53
CA ASP A 140 13.80 -15.27 -0.35
C ASP A 140 12.60 -15.29 0.60
N GLU A 141 11.41 -15.56 0.07
CA GLU A 141 10.18 -15.71 0.84
C GLU A 141 10.26 -16.84 1.86
N ALA A 142 11.08 -17.88 1.58
CA ALA A 142 11.26 -19.00 2.50
C ALA A 142 11.91 -18.57 3.83
N SER A 143 12.93 -17.72 3.78
CA SER A 143 13.54 -17.15 4.99
C SER A 143 12.60 -16.20 5.69
N LEU A 144 11.87 -15.38 4.91
CA LEU A 144 10.87 -14.48 5.43
C LEU A 144 9.80 -15.19 6.25
N TYR A 145 9.22 -16.30 5.73
CA TYR A 145 8.22 -17.08 6.45
C TYR A 145 8.79 -17.74 7.71
N ARG A 146 10.05 -18.20 7.69
CA ARG A 146 10.69 -18.76 8.89
C ARG A 146 10.83 -17.73 10.01
N VAL A 147 11.32 -16.52 9.67
CA VAL A 147 11.45 -15.41 10.64
C VAL A 147 10.08 -14.99 11.16
N ALA A 148 9.11 -14.78 10.27
CA ALA A 148 7.75 -14.40 10.64
C ALA A 148 7.07 -15.44 11.52
N GLY A 149 7.24 -16.73 11.24
CA GLY A 149 6.69 -17.82 12.06
C GLY A 149 7.26 -17.86 13.48
N VAL A 150 8.55 -17.59 13.66
CA VAL A 150 9.15 -17.47 15.00
C VAL A 150 8.59 -16.27 15.76
N LEU A 151 8.44 -15.12 15.09
CA LEU A 151 7.87 -13.92 15.70
C LEU A 151 6.40 -14.11 16.07
N GLU A 152 5.60 -14.72 15.20
CA GLU A 152 4.19 -15.02 15.45
C GLU A 152 4.04 -15.95 16.67
N GLN A 153 4.85 -17.01 16.77
CA GLN A 153 4.87 -17.90 17.94
C GLN A 153 5.29 -17.17 19.21
N ALA A 154 6.31 -16.32 19.14
CA ALA A 154 6.80 -15.56 20.29
C ALA A 154 5.78 -14.51 20.77
N ALA A 155 5.06 -13.89 19.86
CA ALA A 155 4.01 -12.92 20.17
C ALA A 155 2.80 -13.55 20.83
N ASP A 156 2.53 -14.85 20.59
CA ASP A 156 1.36 -15.61 21.08
C ASP A 156 0.05 -14.79 21.05
N PHE A 157 -0.17 -14.09 19.92
CA PHE A 157 -1.27 -13.14 19.79
C PHE A 157 -2.62 -13.87 19.68
N ARG A 158 -3.39 -13.84 20.77
CA ARG A 158 -4.69 -14.53 20.88
C ARG A 158 -5.88 -13.60 20.98
N ALA A 159 -5.66 -12.29 20.94
CA ALA A 159 -6.75 -11.31 21.02
C ALA A 159 -7.71 -11.50 19.83
N LYS A 160 -9.00 -11.47 20.14
CA LYS A 160 -10.06 -11.53 19.14
C LYS A 160 -10.77 -10.19 19.08
N PRO A 161 -11.27 -9.77 17.89
CA PRO A 161 -12.04 -8.56 17.75
C PRO A 161 -13.23 -8.61 18.71
N ASN A 162 -13.39 -7.54 19.48
CA ASN A 162 -14.59 -7.37 20.29
C ASN A 162 -15.76 -7.03 19.35
N ARG A 163 -16.43 -8.07 18.85
CA ARG A 163 -17.65 -7.88 18.05
C ARG A 163 -18.70 -7.31 19.01
N ARG A 164 -18.91 -5.99 18.97
CA ARG A 164 -20.11 -5.40 19.59
C ARG A 164 -21.31 -6.09 18.95
N ALA A 165 -21.99 -6.94 19.71
CA ALA A 165 -23.30 -7.43 19.35
C ALA A 165 -24.19 -6.20 19.12
N GLY A 166 -24.67 -6.00 17.88
CA GLY A 166 -25.68 -5.00 17.57
C GLY A 166 -25.17 -3.70 16.99
N VAL A 167 -24.65 -3.73 15.74
CA VAL A 167 -25.06 -2.72 14.78
C VAL A 167 -26.13 -3.39 13.93
N ALA A 168 -27.36 -3.31 14.41
CA ALA A 168 -28.54 -3.53 13.59
C ALA A 168 -28.45 -2.57 12.38
N LYS A 169 -28.78 -3.10 11.21
CA LYS A 169 -28.85 -2.40 9.92
C LYS A 169 -29.72 -1.15 9.98
#